data_6adf64946007a99fd2727b8467bc8f4e
#
_entry.id   6adf64946007a99fd2727b8467bc8f4e
#
_cell.length_a   1.000
_cell.length_b   1.000
_cell.length_c   1.000
_cell.angle_alpha   90.00
_cell.angle_beta   90.00
_cell.angle_gamma   90.00
#
_symmetry.space_group_name_H-M   'P 1'
#
loop_
_entity.id
_entity.type
_entity.pdbx_description
1 polymer ?
#
loop_
_entity_poly.entity_id
_entity_poly.type
_entity_poly.pdbx_seq_one_letter_code
_entity_poly.pdbx_strand_id
1 'polypeptide(L)'
;VKLAEDVDIFSPMVYHLLCRKGPSWPAEFTRETILRTGKPVWPIVQAMDEPSKLPPEELEQVILDSGKASGTGVIIFTAGHLDKENKWEPALRAFRTLAGEKESKP
;
A
#
# COMPACT_ATOMS: atom_id res chain seq x y z
N VAL A 1 -0.16 -21.51 -8.18
CA VAL A 1 1.13 -21.37 -7.53
C VAL A 1 1.22 -22.32 -6.35
N LYS A 2 2.22 -23.17 -6.39
CA LYS A 2 2.35 -24.22 -5.39
C LYS A 2 2.52 -23.64 -3.99
N LEU A 3 3.26 -22.54 -3.86
CA LEU A 3 3.47 -21.91 -2.58
C LEU A 3 2.17 -21.47 -1.94
N ALA A 4 1.18 -21.12 -2.74
CA ALA A 4 -0.09 -20.64 -2.21
C ALA A 4 -0.81 -21.68 -1.36
N GLU A 5 -0.52 -22.94 -1.57
CA GLU A 5 -1.18 -23.99 -0.82
C GLU A 5 -0.79 -23.98 0.66
N ASP A 6 0.39 -23.43 0.96
CA ASP A 6 0.92 -23.43 2.30
C ASP A 6 0.91 -22.05 2.96
N VAL A 7 0.27 -21.08 2.33
CA VAL A 7 0.31 -19.69 2.79
C VAL A 7 -1.10 -19.16 2.91
N ASP A 8 -1.39 -18.46 3.99
CA ASP A 8 -2.70 -17.87 4.19
C ASP A 8 -2.80 -16.46 3.61
N ILE A 9 -1.73 -15.68 3.73
CA ILE A 9 -1.69 -14.29 3.27
C ILE A 9 -0.32 -14.03 2.67
N PHE A 10 -0.29 -13.31 1.54
CA PHE A 10 0.96 -12.86 0.95
C PHE A 10 1.15 -11.38 1.25
N SER A 11 2.35 -10.99 1.67
CA SER A 11 2.66 -9.60 1.95
C SER A 11 3.91 -9.19 1.19
N PRO A 12 3.80 -8.95 -0.11
CA PRO A 12 4.98 -8.57 -0.90
C PRO A 12 5.39 -7.13 -0.61
N MET A 13 6.70 -6.89 -0.64
CA MET A 13 7.24 -5.55 -0.48
C MET A 13 7.22 -4.85 -1.84
N VAL A 14 6.21 -4.01 -2.03
CA VAL A 14 6.03 -3.34 -3.32
C VAL A 14 6.46 -1.88 -3.20
N TYR A 15 7.75 -1.68 -2.98
CA TYR A 15 8.34 -0.37 -2.80
C TYR A 15 8.58 0.24 -4.18
N HIS A 16 7.59 1.03 -4.64
CA HIS A 16 7.59 1.46 -6.03
C HIS A 16 8.80 2.34 -6.38
N LEU A 17 9.21 3.25 -5.48
CA LEU A 17 10.37 4.08 -5.79
C LEU A 17 11.65 3.27 -5.84
N LEU A 18 11.84 2.39 -4.84
CA LEU A 18 13.03 1.56 -4.80
C LEU A 18 13.12 0.64 -6.01
N CYS A 19 11.99 0.15 -6.47
CA CYS A 19 11.96 -0.74 -7.62
C CYS A 19 11.85 0.01 -8.94
N ARG A 20 11.90 1.34 -8.89
CA ARG A 20 11.84 2.21 -10.06
C ARG A 20 10.58 1.98 -10.87
N LYS A 21 9.46 1.89 -10.16
CA LYS A 21 8.14 1.73 -10.76
C LYS A 21 7.30 2.96 -10.46
N GLY A 22 6.21 3.10 -11.20
CA GLY A 22 5.29 4.20 -10.94
C GLY A 22 4.40 3.92 -9.75
N PRO A 23 3.67 4.94 -9.30
CA PRO A 23 2.82 4.79 -8.10
C PRO A 23 1.64 3.85 -8.29
N SER A 24 1.30 3.48 -9.51
CA SER A 24 0.22 2.51 -9.73
C SER A 24 0.69 1.06 -9.62
N TRP A 25 2.01 0.85 -9.62
CA TRP A 25 2.54 -0.51 -9.65
C TRP A 25 2.16 -1.35 -8.44
N PRO A 26 2.16 -0.80 -7.19
CA PRO A 26 1.78 -1.65 -6.05
C PRO A 26 0.36 -2.21 -6.19
N ALA A 27 -0.58 -1.43 -6.67
CA ALA A 27 -1.95 -1.91 -6.87
C ALA A 27 -2.00 -2.96 -7.96
N GLU A 28 -1.29 -2.74 -9.05
CA GLU A 28 -1.27 -3.70 -10.16
C GLU A 28 -0.67 -5.02 -9.73
N PHE A 29 0.45 -4.96 -8.99
CA PHE A 29 1.11 -6.16 -8.49
C PHE A 29 0.19 -6.92 -7.53
N THR A 30 -0.52 -6.18 -6.70
CA THR A 30 -1.44 -6.78 -5.73
C THR A 30 -2.56 -7.53 -6.46
N ARG A 31 -3.18 -6.90 -7.43
CA ARG A 31 -4.26 -7.56 -8.19
C ARG A 31 -3.75 -8.81 -8.89
N GLU A 32 -2.58 -8.71 -9.50
CA GLU A 32 -2.01 -9.85 -10.21
C GLU A 32 -1.74 -11.01 -9.25
N THR A 33 -1.20 -10.70 -8.08
CA THR A 33 -0.89 -11.74 -7.11
C THR A 33 -2.15 -12.42 -6.61
N ILE A 34 -3.21 -11.65 -6.36
CA ILE A 34 -4.48 -12.24 -5.94
C ILE A 34 -5.01 -13.18 -7.02
N LEU A 35 -4.95 -12.76 -8.28
CA LEU A 35 -5.43 -13.60 -9.38
C LEU A 35 -4.65 -14.89 -9.48
N ARG A 36 -3.35 -14.84 -9.26
CA ARG A 36 -2.51 -16.01 -9.41
C ARG A 36 -2.60 -16.97 -8.24
N THR A 37 -2.82 -16.45 -7.04
CA THR A 37 -2.79 -17.27 -5.84
C THR A 37 -4.16 -17.59 -5.27
N GLY A 38 -5.15 -16.74 -5.52
CA GLY A 38 -6.45 -16.88 -4.89
C GLY A 38 -6.44 -16.59 -3.41
N LYS A 39 -5.37 -15.97 -2.91
CA LYS A 39 -5.21 -15.70 -1.48
C LYS A 39 -5.24 -14.21 -1.22
N PRO A 40 -5.56 -13.82 0.03
CA PRO A 40 -5.45 -12.40 0.40
C PRO A 40 -4.02 -11.90 0.25
N VAL A 41 -3.87 -10.68 -0.21
CA VAL A 41 -2.57 -10.05 -0.38
C VAL A 41 -2.60 -8.71 0.35
N TRP A 42 -1.69 -8.54 1.29
CA TRP A 42 -1.53 -7.29 2.03
C TRP A 42 -0.22 -6.66 1.56
N PRO A 43 -0.26 -5.80 0.56
CA PRO A 43 0.99 -5.22 0.05
C PRO A 43 1.66 -4.35 1.09
N ILE A 44 2.98 -4.39 1.14
CA ILE A 44 3.77 -3.52 2.01
C ILE A 44 4.29 -2.40 1.12
N VAL A 45 3.78 -1.18 1.34
CA VAL A 45 4.14 -0.05 0.52
C VAL A 45 5.17 0.81 1.24
N GLN A 46 5.93 1.55 0.44
CA GLN A 46 7.05 2.31 0.94
C GLN A 46 6.61 3.66 1.49
N ALA A 47 7.10 4.01 2.68
CA ALA A 47 6.89 5.33 3.25
C ALA A 47 8.17 6.17 3.23
N MET A 48 9.33 5.53 3.05
CA MET A 48 10.60 6.23 3.10
C MET A 48 10.95 6.91 1.79
N ASP A 49 11.81 7.92 1.89
CA ASP A 49 12.28 8.68 0.75
C ASP A 49 13.54 8.04 0.19
N GLU A 50 13.36 6.97 -0.58
CA GLU A 50 14.47 6.21 -1.16
C GLU A 50 14.06 5.69 -2.51
N PRO A 51 14.82 5.92 -3.55
CA PRO A 51 16.09 6.67 -3.63
C PRO A 51 15.89 8.17 -3.72
N SER A 52 14.66 8.65 -3.75
CA SER A 52 14.36 10.06 -3.82
C SER A 52 13.15 10.34 -2.94
N LYS A 53 12.79 11.61 -2.86
CA LYS A 53 11.65 11.99 -2.03
C LYS A 53 10.35 11.39 -2.51
N LEU A 54 9.56 10.93 -1.58
CA LEU A 54 8.22 10.42 -1.84
C LEU A 54 7.23 11.48 -1.38
N PRO A 55 6.58 12.18 -2.30
CA PRO A 55 5.63 13.22 -1.89
C PRO A 55 4.51 12.64 -1.04
N PRO A 56 4.03 13.40 -0.05
CA PRO A 56 2.94 12.89 0.79
C PRO A 56 1.69 12.53 -0.01
N GLU A 57 1.37 13.28 -1.05
CA GLU A 57 0.21 12.99 -1.88
C GLU A 57 0.36 11.69 -2.63
N GLU A 58 1.57 11.40 -3.05
CA GLU A 58 1.83 10.15 -3.75
C GLU A 58 1.70 8.98 -2.79
N LEU A 59 2.20 9.12 -1.56
CA LEU A 59 2.04 8.09 -0.55
C LEU A 59 0.56 7.82 -0.28
N GLU A 60 -0.22 8.86 -0.13
CA GLU A 60 -1.66 8.71 0.09
C GLU A 60 -2.29 7.92 -1.04
N GLN A 61 -1.94 8.25 -2.28
CA GLN A 61 -2.50 7.59 -3.44
C GLN A 61 -2.09 6.12 -3.49
N VAL A 62 -0.83 5.83 -3.19
CA VAL A 62 -0.34 4.46 -3.21
C VAL A 62 -1.05 3.61 -2.15
N ILE A 63 -1.21 4.14 -0.94
CA ILE A 63 -1.93 3.42 0.10
C ILE A 63 -3.37 3.14 -0.33
N LEU A 64 -4.02 4.16 -0.85
CA LEU A 64 -5.42 4.06 -1.23
C LEU A 64 -5.60 3.04 -2.35
N ASP A 65 -4.81 3.16 -3.41
CA ASP A 65 -4.94 2.26 -4.56
C ASP A 65 -4.59 0.83 -4.19
N SER A 66 -3.52 0.66 -3.41
CA SER A 66 -3.09 -0.67 -3.00
C SER A 66 -4.10 -1.33 -2.07
N GLY A 67 -4.65 -0.54 -1.15
CA GLY A 67 -5.66 -1.06 -0.23
C GLY A 67 -6.93 -1.47 -0.96
N LYS A 68 -7.35 -0.68 -1.94
CA LYS A 68 -8.51 -1.03 -2.73
C LYS A 68 -8.27 -2.29 -3.55
N ALA A 69 -7.08 -2.41 -4.11
CA ALA A 69 -6.74 -3.60 -4.89
C ALA A 69 -6.72 -4.84 -4.00
N SER A 70 -6.22 -4.70 -2.79
CA SER A 70 -6.18 -5.80 -1.84
C SER A 70 -7.55 -6.18 -1.33
N GLY A 71 -8.34 -5.20 -0.96
CA GLY A 71 -9.66 -5.44 -0.38
C GLY A 71 -9.64 -5.88 1.07
N THR A 72 -8.49 -6.24 1.61
CA THR A 72 -8.39 -6.75 2.97
C THR A 72 -7.34 -6.07 3.83
N GLY A 73 -6.28 -5.53 3.24
CA GLY A 73 -5.28 -4.85 4.06
C GLY A 73 -4.15 -4.25 3.26
N VAL A 74 -3.44 -3.30 3.86
CA VAL A 74 -2.26 -2.70 3.30
C VAL A 74 -1.37 -2.32 4.47
N ILE A 75 -0.05 -2.48 4.28
CA ILE A 75 0.93 -2.24 5.32
C ILE A 75 1.88 -1.17 4.82
N ILE A 76 2.31 -0.26 5.69
CA ILE A 76 3.31 0.73 5.31
C ILE A 76 4.62 0.43 6.03
N PHE A 77 5.72 0.65 5.35
CA PHE A 77 7.05 0.52 5.91
C PHE A 77 7.75 1.87 5.81
N THR A 78 7.94 2.55 6.89
CA THR A 78 7.48 2.28 8.25
C THR A 78 6.92 3.56 8.83
N ALA A 79 6.22 3.42 9.95
CA ALA A 79 5.59 4.57 10.60
C ALA A 79 6.59 5.68 10.95
N GLY A 80 7.82 5.30 11.31
CA GLY A 80 8.83 6.30 11.64
C GLY A 80 9.15 7.24 10.50
N HIS A 81 8.93 6.82 9.27
CA HIS A 81 9.20 7.69 8.12
C HIS A 81 8.07 8.67 7.85
N LEU A 82 6.94 8.51 8.54
CA LEU A 82 5.82 9.41 8.36
C LEU A 82 6.02 10.73 9.07
N ASP A 83 6.97 10.79 10.01
CA ASP A 83 7.25 12.03 10.72
C ASP A 83 7.83 13.10 9.81
N LYS A 84 8.40 12.68 8.69
CA LYS A 84 9.03 13.61 7.78
C LYS A 84 8.02 14.11 6.78
N GLU A 85 8.11 15.40 6.46
CA GLU A 85 7.36 15.99 5.36
C GLU A 85 5.85 15.83 5.51
N ASN A 86 5.38 15.77 6.76
CA ASN A 86 3.95 15.73 7.05
C ASN A 86 3.23 14.57 6.38
N LYS A 87 3.85 13.42 6.39
CA LYS A 87 3.23 12.25 5.75
C LYS A 87 2.14 11.60 6.59
N TRP A 88 2.08 11.92 7.90
CA TRP A 88 1.08 11.33 8.78
C TRP A 88 -0.34 11.60 8.30
N GLU A 89 -0.64 12.87 8.00
CA GLU A 89 -2.00 13.24 7.67
C GLU A 89 -2.50 12.55 6.39
N PRO A 90 -1.73 12.59 5.29
CA PRO A 90 -2.16 11.90 4.08
C PRO A 90 -2.29 10.40 4.29
N ALA A 91 -1.38 9.78 5.04
CA ALA A 91 -1.45 8.34 5.27
C ALA A 91 -2.69 7.99 6.09
N LEU A 92 -2.96 8.74 7.15
CA LEU A 92 -4.15 8.50 7.96
C LEU A 92 -5.42 8.68 7.14
N ARG A 93 -5.45 9.69 6.27
CA ARG A 93 -6.61 9.93 5.44
C ARG A 93 -6.88 8.74 4.53
N ALA A 94 -5.83 8.18 3.93
CA ALA A 94 -5.98 7.01 3.08
C ALA A 94 -6.53 5.82 3.87
N PHE A 95 -5.98 5.58 5.05
CA PHE A 95 -6.44 4.46 5.87
C PHE A 95 -7.89 4.64 6.32
N ARG A 96 -8.28 5.86 6.65
CA ARG A 96 -9.67 6.11 7.03
C ARG A 96 -10.62 5.84 5.87
N THR A 97 -10.22 6.25 4.68
CA THR A 97 -11.02 6.00 3.49
C THR A 97 -11.17 4.51 3.25
N LEU A 98 -10.08 3.76 3.39
CA LEU A 98 -10.12 2.32 3.21
C LEU A 98 -10.99 1.64 4.26
N ALA A 99 -11.00 2.18 5.46
CA ALA A 99 -11.82 1.62 6.53
C ALA A 99 -13.30 1.95 6.37
N GLY A 100 -13.65 2.73 5.36
CA GLY A 100 -15.03 3.04 5.11
C GLY A 100 -15.57 4.23 5.88
N GLU A 101 -14.68 5.00 6.52
CA GLU A 101 -15.12 6.22 7.19
C GLU A 101 -15.53 7.25 6.17
N LYS A 102 -16.62 7.90 6.43
CA LYS A 102 -17.08 8.96 5.55
C LYS A 102 -16.44 10.25 5.98
N GLU A 103 -15.70 10.85 5.06
CA GLU A 103 -15.11 12.12 5.38
C GLU A 103 -16.16 13.15 5.66
N SER A 104 -17.27 12.98 5.04
CA SER A 104 -18.34 13.94 5.22
C SER A 104 -19.09 13.75 6.52
N LYS A 105 -18.69 12.78 7.30
CA LYS A 105 -19.37 12.58 8.54
C LYS A 105 -19.32 13.85 9.30
N PRO A 106 -20.42 14.41 9.61
CA PRO A 106 -20.42 15.65 10.33
C PRO A 106 -19.92 15.45 11.71
#